data_837793b78c927cd98cbcb6ab16f9df74
#
_entry.id   837793b78c927cd98cbcb6ab16f9df74
#
_cell.length_a   1.000
_cell.length_b   1.000
_cell.length_c   1.000
_cell.angle_alpha   90.00
_cell.angle_beta   90.00
_cell.angle_gamma   90.00
#
_symmetry.space_group_name_H-M   'P 1'
#
loop_
_entity.id
_entity.type
_entity.pdbx_description
1 polymer ?
#
loop_
_entity_poly.entity_id
_entity_poly.type
_entity_poly.pdbx_seq_one_letter_code
_entity_poly.pdbx_strand_id
1 'polypeptide(L)'
;MTTAPSPKLRPGGPPADRTTAVAARATDLSKIYGQGETRVVALDQVSVGFRQAEFTAIMGPSGSGKSTLMHCVAGLDTFSSGSVRIGDTELGSLKDKQLTKLRRDKIGFIFQAFNLLPTLTALENITLPMDIAGRKPDKEWLDRVIRMVGLSDRLSHRPAQLSGGQQQRVAVARALASRPDIIFGDEPTGNLDSRSGAEVLGFLRNSVRELGQTVVMVTHDPVAAAYADRVVFLADGRIVDEMHGPTADSVLDRMKKFDAKGRTS
;
A
#
# COMPACT_ATOMS: atom_id res chain seq x y z
N MET A 1 -42.79 -0.87 43.44
CA MET A 1 -41.43 -0.58 42.92
C MET A 1 -41.03 -1.80 42.08
N THR A 2 -41.22 -1.75 40.79
CA THR A 2 -40.98 -2.86 39.87
C THR A 2 -39.67 -2.58 39.16
N THR A 3 -38.64 -3.38 39.46
CA THR A 3 -37.34 -3.30 38.82
C THR A 3 -37.35 -3.91 37.43
N ALA A 4 -37.03 -3.12 36.42
CA ALA A 4 -36.89 -3.60 35.04
C ALA A 4 -35.63 -4.46 34.89
N PRO A 5 -35.64 -5.55 34.10
CA PRO A 5 -34.49 -6.41 33.90
C PRO A 5 -33.48 -5.74 32.91
N SER A 6 -32.19 -5.79 33.28
CA SER A 6 -31.08 -5.34 32.44
C SER A 6 -30.99 -6.10 31.12
N PRO A 7 -30.63 -5.46 30.01
CA PRO A 7 -30.51 -6.13 28.72
C PRO A 7 -29.27 -7.07 28.73
N LYS A 8 -29.51 -8.35 28.42
CA LYS A 8 -28.47 -9.37 28.23
C LYS A 8 -27.64 -9.02 26.98
N LEU A 9 -26.33 -8.77 27.17
CA LEU A 9 -25.36 -8.73 26.09
C LEU A 9 -25.40 -10.04 25.30
N ARG A 10 -25.65 -9.95 24.00
CA ARG A 10 -25.52 -11.10 23.09
C ARG A 10 -24.06 -11.50 23.03
N PRO A 11 -23.70 -12.79 23.14
CA PRO A 11 -22.34 -13.24 22.89
C PRO A 11 -21.98 -12.92 21.45
N GLY A 12 -20.83 -12.24 21.25
CA GLY A 12 -20.28 -11.97 19.94
C GLY A 12 -20.08 -13.28 19.17
N GLY A 13 -20.59 -13.33 17.96
CA GLY A 13 -20.29 -14.43 17.04
C GLY A 13 -18.80 -14.61 16.85
N PRO A 14 -18.33 -15.78 16.38
CA PRO A 14 -16.92 -16.03 16.12
C PRO A 14 -16.37 -14.93 15.20
N PRO A 15 -15.10 -14.48 15.38
CA PRO A 15 -14.51 -13.48 14.50
C PRO A 15 -14.58 -14.00 13.07
N ALA A 16 -15.20 -13.21 12.18
CA ALA A 16 -15.21 -13.52 10.75
C ALA A 16 -13.76 -13.79 10.32
N ASP A 17 -13.54 -14.85 9.58
CA ASP A 17 -12.23 -15.27 9.07
C ASP A 17 -11.66 -14.14 8.23
N ARG A 18 -10.76 -13.33 8.84
CA ARG A 18 -10.13 -12.17 8.20
C ARG A 18 -9.26 -12.55 7.00
N THR A 19 -8.94 -13.83 6.86
CA THR A 19 -8.07 -14.34 5.79
C THR A 19 -8.76 -14.41 4.42
N THR A 20 -10.08 -14.26 4.36
CA THR A 20 -10.86 -14.30 3.11
C THR A 20 -11.35 -12.92 2.64
N ALA A 21 -11.34 -11.90 3.51
CA ALA A 21 -11.81 -10.57 3.17
C ALA A 21 -10.79 -9.83 2.27
N VAL A 22 -11.31 -9.15 1.24
CA VAL A 22 -10.50 -8.40 0.25
C VAL A 22 -10.56 -6.91 0.58
N ALA A 23 -9.39 -6.28 0.79
CA ALA A 23 -9.27 -4.85 1.07
C ALA A 23 -9.42 -4.01 -0.21
N ALA A 24 -8.85 -4.47 -1.33
CA ALA A 24 -9.00 -3.85 -2.63
C ALA A 24 -9.06 -4.90 -3.74
N ARG A 25 -9.81 -4.61 -4.81
CA ARG A 25 -9.96 -5.52 -5.96
C ARG A 25 -10.00 -4.73 -7.25
N ALA A 26 -9.27 -5.19 -8.24
CA ALA A 26 -9.44 -4.84 -9.65
C ALA A 26 -10.10 -6.03 -10.37
N THR A 27 -11.02 -5.75 -11.30
CA THR A 27 -11.68 -6.76 -12.13
C THR A 27 -11.68 -6.28 -13.57
N ASP A 28 -11.08 -7.08 -14.45
CA ASP A 28 -10.91 -6.82 -15.90
C ASP A 28 -10.40 -5.40 -16.21
N LEU A 29 -9.50 -4.93 -15.34
CA LEU A 29 -8.99 -3.57 -15.35
C LEU A 29 -8.09 -3.36 -16.55
N SER A 30 -8.42 -2.39 -17.39
CA SER A 30 -7.58 -1.98 -18.51
C SER A 30 -7.26 -0.49 -18.43
N LYS A 31 -6.01 -0.14 -18.77
CA LYS A 31 -5.54 1.24 -18.86
C LYS A 31 -4.81 1.45 -20.17
N ILE A 32 -5.28 2.42 -20.92
CA ILE A 32 -4.70 2.81 -22.21
C ILE A 32 -4.32 4.28 -22.11
N TYR A 33 -3.08 4.59 -22.43
CA TYR A 33 -2.58 5.96 -22.58
C TYR A 33 -2.49 6.33 -24.07
N GLY A 34 -2.61 7.61 -24.38
CA GLY A 34 -2.51 8.14 -25.76
C GLY A 34 -3.68 7.76 -26.65
N GLN A 35 -3.60 8.18 -27.92
CA GLN A 35 -4.59 7.90 -28.98
C GLN A 35 -3.86 7.67 -30.30
N GLY A 36 -4.50 6.94 -31.23
CA GLY A 36 -3.93 6.66 -32.55
C GLY A 36 -2.58 5.95 -32.45
N GLU A 37 -1.54 6.48 -33.08
CA GLU A 37 -0.19 5.92 -33.14
C GLU A 37 0.56 5.98 -31.79
N THR A 38 0.14 6.86 -30.87
CA THR A 38 0.74 6.97 -29.51
C THR A 38 0.06 6.09 -28.50
N ARG A 39 -0.84 5.21 -28.90
CA ARG A 39 -1.61 4.33 -28.03
C ARG A 39 -0.70 3.30 -27.35
N VAL A 40 -0.69 3.31 -26.02
CA VAL A 40 0.03 2.34 -25.19
C VAL A 40 -0.96 1.65 -24.26
N VAL A 41 -1.05 0.33 -24.34
CA VAL A 41 -1.84 -0.49 -23.40
C VAL A 41 -0.95 -0.77 -22.19
N ALA A 42 -1.17 -0.05 -21.10
CA ALA A 42 -0.40 -0.21 -19.87
C ALA A 42 -0.95 -1.32 -18.98
N LEU A 43 -2.27 -1.56 -19.01
CA LEU A 43 -2.94 -2.69 -18.35
C LEU A 43 -3.94 -3.29 -19.32
N ASP A 44 -4.00 -4.62 -19.35
CA ASP A 44 -4.87 -5.38 -20.24
C ASP A 44 -5.64 -6.45 -19.44
N GLN A 45 -6.90 -6.15 -19.12
CA GLN A 45 -7.86 -7.01 -18.43
C GLN A 45 -7.32 -7.63 -17.11
N VAL A 46 -6.61 -6.82 -16.31
CA VAL A 46 -6.03 -7.27 -15.05
C VAL A 46 -7.12 -7.50 -14.01
N SER A 47 -7.18 -8.73 -13.47
CA SER A 47 -8.03 -9.07 -12.34
C SER A 47 -7.18 -9.53 -11.16
N VAL A 48 -7.24 -8.80 -10.02
CA VAL A 48 -6.48 -9.09 -8.81
C VAL A 48 -7.22 -8.61 -7.58
N GLY A 49 -7.17 -9.42 -6.50
CA GLY A 49 -7.63 -9.03 -5.17
C GLY A 49 -6.46 -8.93 -4.20
N PHE A 50 -6.47 -7.90 -3.35
CA PHE A 50 -5.53 -7.72 -2.24
C PHE A 50 -6.26 -8.04 -0.94
N ARG A 51 -5.81 -9.09 -0.24
CA ARG A 51 -6.47 -9.59 0.97
C ARG A 51 -6.20 -8.66 2.15
N GLN A 52 -7.15 -8.58 3.07
CA GLN A 52 -6.95 -7.86 4.33
C GLN A 52 -5.87 -8.53 5.17
N ALA A 53 -5.10 -7.71 5.89
CA ALA A 53 -4.01 -8.15 6.75
C ALA A 53 -2.95 -9.02 6.01
N GLU A 54 -2.73 -8.75 4.72
CA GLU A 54 -1.71 -9.40 3.89
C GLU A 54 -0.74 -8.36 3.35
N PHE A 55 0.53 -8.71 3.27
CA PHE A 55 1.54 -7.95 2.57
C PHE A 55 1.72 -8.53 1.16
N THR A 56 1.25 -7.83 0.14
CA THR A 56 1.41 -8.22 -1.27
C THR A 56 2.47 -7.36 -1.95
N ALA A 57 3.44 -7.97 -2.64
CA ALA A 57 4.34 -7.28 -3.55
C ALA A 57 3.88 -7.45 -5.01
N ILE A 58 3.98 -6.39 -5.81
CA ILE A 58 3.78 -6.40 -7.26
C ILE A 58 5.15 -6.29 -7.91
N MET A 59 5.53 -7.26 -8.70
CA MET A 59 6.82 -7.35 -9.37
C MET A 59 6.68 -7.52 -10.88
N GLY A 60 7.78 -7.31 -11.60
CA GLY A 60 7.85 -7.49 -13.06
C GLY A 60 8.86 -6.54 -13.70
N PRO A 61 9.14 -6.69 -15.00
CA PRO A 61 10.07 -5.85 -15.75
C PRO A 61 9.70 -4.35 -15.70
N SER A 62 10.66 -3.48 -16.01
CA SER A 62 10.36 -2.05 -16.22
C SER A 62 9.33 -1.88 -17.34
N GLY A 63 8.38 -0.97 -17.16
CA GLY A 63 7.32 -0.74 -18.14
C GLY A 63 6.18 -1.78 -18.15
N SER A 64 6.20 -2.82 -17.30
CA SER A 64 5.15 -3.85 -17.28
C SER A 64 3.78 -3.40 -16.74
N GLY A 65 3.64 -2.15 -16.27
CA GLY A 65 2.37 -1.61 -15.76
C GLY A 65 2.20 -1.65 -14.24
N LYS A 66 3.22 -2.01 -13.44
CA LYS A 66 3.13 -2.15 -11.96
C LYS A 66 2.62 -0.90 -11.25
N SER A 67 3.31 0.23 -11.45
CA SER A 67 2.89 1.51 -10.84
C SER A 67 1.53 1.96 -11.39
N THR A 68 1.25 1.71 -12.68
CA THR A 68 -0.08 1.99 -13.27
C THR A 68 -1.18 1.18 -12.58
N LEU A 69 -0.96 -0.13 -12.35
CA LEU A 69 -1.91 -0.98 -11.62
C LEU A 69 -2.16 -0.43 -10.22
N MET A 70 -1.09 -0.16 -9.47
CA MET A 70 -1.18 0.40 -8.13
C MET A 70 -1.89 1.76 -8.13
N HIS A 71 -1.55 2.67 -9.04
CA HIS A 71 -2.18 4.00 -9.11
C HIS A 71 -3.67 3.92 -9.46
N CYS A 72 -4.08 3.02 -10.38
CA CYS A 72 -5.49 2.81 -10.69
C CYS A 72 -6.24 2.22 -9.48
N VAL A 73 -5.69 1.22 -8.81
CA VAL A 73 -6.32 0.59 -7.63
C VAL A 73 -6.40 1.57 -6.46
N ALA A 74 -5.40 2.45 -6.31
CA ALA A 74 -5.37 3.49 -5.28
C ALA A 74 -6.22 4.74 -5.64
N GLY A 75 -6.85 4.75 -6.83
CA GLY A 75 -7.63 5.91 -7.30
C GLY A 75 -6.80 7.17 -7.53
N LEU A 76 -5.48 7.01 -7.78
CA LEU A 76 -4.59 8.11 -8.17
C LEU A 76 -4.63 8.38 -9.66
N ASP A 77 -4.97 7.36 -10.45
CA ASP A 77 -5.15 7.46 -11.89
C ASP A 77 -6.49 6.83 -12.30
N THR A 78 -7.04 7.28 -13.43
CA THR A 78 -8.25 6.73 -14.02
C THR A 78 -7.93 5.46 -14.80
N PHE A 79 -8.92 4.60 -15.02
CA PHE A 79 -8.80 3.42 -15.87
C PHE A 79 -9.70 3.54 -17.10
N SER A 80 -9.38 2.80 -18.16
CA SER A 80 -10.11 2.86 -19.44
C SER A 80 -11.35 1.96 -19.45
N SER A 81 -11.26 0.79 -18.78
CA SER A 81 -12.37 -0.16 -18.60
C SER A 81 -12.12 -1.08 -17.41
N GLY A 82 -13.12 -1.85 -17.02
CA GLY A 82 -13.11 -2.71 -15.85
C GLY A 82 -13.65 -2.02 -14.61
N SER A 83 -13.33 -2.53 -13.44
CA SER A 83 -13.78 -1.97 -12.17
C SER A 83 -12.70 -2.07 -11.09
N VAL A 84 -12.74 -1.12 -10.14
CA VAL A 84 -11.87 -1.10 -8.96
C VAL A 84 -12.71 -0.83 -7.73
N ARG A 85 -12.53 -1.66 -6.69
CA ARG A 85 -13.19 -1.50 -5.39
C ARG A 85 -12.18 -1.44 -4.25
N ILE A 86 -12.46 -0.58 -3.27
CA ILE A 86 -11.77 -0.56 -1.97
C ILE A 86 -12.83 -0.83 -0.89
N GLY A 87 -12.71 -1.97 -0.21
CA GLY A 87 -13.80 -2.51 0.58
C GLY A 87 -15.06 -2.65 -0.27
N ASP A 88 -16.16 -2.04 0.18
CA ASP A 88 -17.44 -2.04 -0.54
C ASP A 88 -17.61 -0.87 -1.52
N THR A 89 -16.61 0.01 -1.63
CA THR A 89 -16.72 1.24 -2.44
C THR A 89 -16.17 1.01 -3.84
N GLU A 90 -17.01 1.19 -4.87
CA GLU A 90 -16.63 1.17 -6.29
C GLU A 90 -16.04 2.54 -6.69
N LEU A 91 -14.80 2.56 -7.22
CA LEU A 91 -14.10 3.81 -7.52
C LEU A 91 -14.60 4.49 -8.80
N GLY A 92 -14.95 3.70 -9.82
CA GLY A 92 -15.37 4.21 -11.14
C GLY A 92 -16.64 5.06 -11.11
N SER A 93 -17.45 4.93 -10.06
CA SER A 93 -18.68 5.72 -9.86
C SER A 93 -18.47 7.01 -9.06
N LEU A 94 -17.27 7.23 -8.50
CA LEU A 94 -16.99 8.35 -7.59
C LEU A 94 -16.58 9.60 -8.38
N LYS A 95 -17.09 10.75 -7.92
CA LYS A 95 -16.61 12.08 -8.36
C LYS A 95 -15.30 12.44 -7.62
N ASP A 96 -14.50 13.33 -8.19
CA ASP A 96 -13.19 13.75 -7.64
C ASP A 96 -13.20 14.07 -6.14
N LYS A 97 -14.24 14.75 -5.67
CA LYS A 97 -14.41 15.11 -4.25
C LYS A 97 -14.57 13.86 -3.37
N GLN A 98 -15.27 12.84 -3.87
CA GLN A 98 -15.49 11.56 -3.19
C GLN A 98 -14.22 10.70 -3.21
N LEU A 99 -13.50 10.67 -4.36
CA LEU A 99 -12.20 10.00 -4.47
C LEU A 99 -11.18 10.64 -3.52
N THR A 100 -11.13 11.98 -3.43
CA THR A 100 -10.25 12.68 -2.49
C THR A 100 -10.57 12.30 -1.04
N LYS A 101 -11.86 12.23 -0.68
CA LYS A 101 -12.29 11.80 0.65
C LYS A 101 -11.91 10.35 0.92
N LEU A 102 -12.13 9.45 -0.04
CA LEU A 102 -11.79 8.03 0.08
C LEU A 102 -10.28 7.85 0.29
N ARG A 103 -9.44 8.50 -0.54
CA ARG A 103 -7.97 8.44 -0.41
C ARG A 103 -7.52 8.91 0.97
N ARG A 104 -8.02 10.05 1.42
CA ARG A 104 -7.68 10.61 2.72
C ARG A 104 -8.07 9.70 3.90
N ASP A 105 -9.22 9.04 3.79
CA ASP A 105 -9.82 8.31 4.91
C ASP A 105 -9.44 6.84 4.94
N LYS A 106 -9.14 6.23 3.78
CA LYS A 106 -8.99 4.78 3.63
C LYS A 106 -7.64 4.31 3.08
N ILE A 107 -6.83 5.23 2.55
CA ILE A 107 -5.60 4.85 1.85
C ILE A 107 -4.40 5.56 2.46
N GLY A 108 -3.35 4.79 2.75
CA GLY A 108 -2.02 5.30 3.05
C GLY A 108 -1.12 5.22 1.82
N PHE A 109 -0.20 6.18 1.66
CA PHE A 109 0.77 6.19 0.56
C PHE A 109 2.19 6.33 1.08
N ILE A 110 3.09 5.52 0.52
CA ILE A 110 4.53 5.59 0.74
C ILE A 110 5.18 5.63 -0.65
N PHE A 111 5.96 6.66 -0.93
CA PHE A 111 6.64 6.87 -2.21
C PHE A 111 8.14 6.66 -2.06
N GLN A 112 8.81 6.42 -3.17
CA GLN A 112 10.27 6.35 -3.26
C GLN A 112 10.93 7.68 -2.86
N ALA A 113 10.42 8.81 -3.34
CA ALA A 113 10.72 10.14 -2.81
C ALA A 113 9.81 10.37 -1.60
N PHE A 114 10.37 10.59 -0.43
CA PHE A 114 9.68 10.61 0.87
C PHE A 114 8.47 11.56 0.92
N ASN A 115 8.44 12.58 0.06
CA ASN A 115 7.37 13.57 -0.09
C ASN A 115 6.98 14.21 1.26
N LEU A 116 7.99 14.54 2.07
CA LEU A 116 7.81 15.29 3.30
C LEU A 116 7.79 16.79 3.00
N LEU A 117 6.96 17.54 3.72
CA LEU A 117 6.97 18.98 3.68
C LEU A 117 8.18 19.51 4.48
N PRO A 118 9.14 20.21 3.84
CA PRO A 118 10.42 20.55 4.46
C PRO A 118 10.30 21.56 5.59
N THR A 119 9.21 22.33 5.61
CA THR A 119 8.92 23.34 6.64
C THR A 119 8.29 22.74 7.90
N LEU A 120 7.75 21.54 7.83
CA LEU A 120 7.11 20.84 8.93
C LEU A 120 8.10 19.92 9.65
N THR A 121 7.88 19.74 10.96
CA THR A 121 8.57 18.73 11.76
C THR A 121 8.16 17.31 11.37
N ALA A 122 8.85 16.31 11.89
CA ALA A 122 8.47 14.91 11.69
C ALA A 122 7.05 14.63 12.21
N LEU A 123 6.71 15.12 13.41
CA LEU A 123 5.37 14.95 13.97
C LEU A 123 4.30 15.60 13.10
N GLU A 124 4.51 16.85 12.67
CA GLU A 124 3.57 17.57 11.80
C GLU A 124 3.42 16.89 10.43
N ASN A 125 4.49 16.34 9.85
CA ASN A 125 4.38 15.53 8.64
C ASN A 125 3.56 14.24 8.86
N ILE A 126 3.73 13.58 10.02
CA ILE A 126 2.98 12.37 10.38
C ILE A 126 1.49 12.68 10.54
N THR A 127 1.15 13.78 11.23
CA THR A 127 -0.25 14.15 11.52
C THR A 127 -0.95 14.86 10.36
N LEU A 128 -0.22 15.33 9.37
CA LEU A 128 -0.72 16.14 8.25
C LEU A 128 -2.01 15.61 7.58
N PRO A 129 -2.16 14.30 7.28
CA PRO A 129 -3.40 13.80 6.67
C PRO A 129 -4.63 14.00 7.57
N MET A 130 -4.45 13.93 8.88
CA MET A 130 -5.51 14.11 9.87
C MET A 130 -5.83 15.60 10.06
N ASP A 131 -4.80 16.44 10.09
CA ASP A 131 -4.96 17.90 10.20
C ASP A 131 -5.73 18.47 8.99
N ILE A 132 -5.38 18.03 7.76
CA ILE A 132 -6.13 18.37 6.53
C ILE A 132 -7.58 17.85 6.60
N ALA A 133 -7.81 16.72 7.26
CA ALA A 133 -9.13 16.15 7.46
C ALA A 133 -9.95 16.84 8.55
N GLY A 134 -9.36 17.78 9.31
CA GLY A 134 -9.98 18.39 10.50
C GLY A 134 -10.23 17.38 11.62
N ARG A 135 -9.43 16.31 11.69
CA ARG A 135 -9.55 15.22 12.69
C ARG A 135 -8.38 15.24 13.66
N LYS A 136 -8.64 15.02 14.92
CA LYS A 136 -7.59 14.84 15.92
C LYS A 136 -7.02 13.40 15.80
N PRO A 137 -5.69 13.24 15.89
CA PRO A 137 -5.07 11.92 15.97
C PRO A 137 -5.58 11.14 17.19
N ASP A 138 -5.79 9.85 17.01
CA ASP A 138 -5.89 8.92 18.15
C ASP A 138 -4.51 8.82 18.79
N LYS A 139 -4.38 9.33 20.00
CA LYS A 139 -3.09 9.46 20.68
C LYS A 139 -2.41 8.12 20.94
N GLU A 140 -3.17 7.12 21.41
CA GLU A 140 -2.62 5.79 21.71
C GLU A 140 -2.11 5.10 20.43
N TRP A 141 -2.88 5.22 19.36
CA TRP A 141 -2.48 4.70 18.05
C TRP A 141 -1.24 5.40 17.52
N LEU A 142 -1.24 6.72 17.53
CA LEU A 142 -0.12 7.52 17.04
C LEU A 142 1.16 7.20 17.82
N ASP A 143 1.10 7.13 19.14
CA ASP A 143 2.23 6.75 19.99
C ASP A 143 2.73 5.33 19.67
N ARG A 144 1.82 4.38 19.38
CA ARG A 144 2.18 3.02 18.97
C ARG A 144 2.91 3.01 17.63
N VAL A 145 2.41 3.74 16.65
CA VAL A 145 3.05 3.88 15.32
C VAL A 145 4.42 4.51 15.45
N ILE A 146 4.56 5.63 16.18
CA ILE A 146 5.83 6.33 16.39
C ILE A 146 6.88 5.41 17.03
N ARG A 147 6.50 4.66 18.07
CA ARG A 147 7.40 3.68 18.69
C ARG A 147 7.80 2.56 17.74
N MET A 148 6.84 2.03 16.96
CA MET A 148 7.11 0.96 16.00
C MET A 148 8.18 1.37 14.97
N VAL A 149 8.13 2.60 14.46
CA VAL A 149 9.10 3.09 13.47
C VAL A 149 10.35 3.72 14.10
N GLY A 150 10.47 3.75 15.46
CA GLY A 150 11.66 4.24 16.17
C GLY A 150 11.92 5.73 15.97
N LEU A 151 10.88 6.59 16.05
CA LEU A 151 11.00 8.04 15.85
C LEU A 151 10.74 8.88 17.11
N SER A 152 10.61 8.25 18.30
CA SER A 152 10.20 8.94 19.53
C SER A 152 11.06 10.14 19.90
N ASP A 153 12.35 10.11 19.60
CA ASP A 153 13.36 11.15 19.89
C ASP A 153 13.62 12.09 18.71
N ARG A 154 12.85 11.97 17.61
CA ARG A 154 13.04 12.73 16.36
C ARG A 154 11.83 13.56 15.94
N LEU A 155 10.77 13.59 16.74
CA LEU A 155 9.47 14.20 16.38
C LEU A 155 9.55 15.71 16.10
N SER A 156 10.45 16.42 16.78
CA SER A 156 10.67 17.86 16.58
C SER A 156 11.63 18.21 15.44
N HIS A 157 12.30 17.21 14.84
CA HIS A 157 13.25 17.44 13.76
C HIS A 157 12.51 17.72 12.43
N ARG A 158 13.09 18.59 11.61
CA ARG A 158 12.63 18.82 10.22
C ARG A 158 13.33 17.85 9.26
N PRO A 159 12.78 17.61 8.05
CA PRO A 159 13.37 16.68 7.08
C PRO A 159 14.86 16.88 6.83
N ALA A 160 15.33 18.12 6.73
CA ALA A 160 16.75 18.43 6.54
C ALA A 160 17.67 17.96 7.70
N GLN A 161 17.12 17.66 8.86
CA GLN A 161 17.84 17.19 10.05
C GLN A 161 17.76 15.66 10.22
N LEU A 162 17.11 14.97 9.28
CA LEU A 162 16.88 13.53 9.30
C LEU A 162 17.65 12.83 8.19
N SER A 163 18.21 11.65 8.48
CA SER A 163 18.77 10.79 7.43
C SER A 163 17.66 10.32 6.46
N GLY A 164 18.02 9.83 5.27
CA GLY A 164 17.06 9.28 4.30
C GLY A 164 16.19 8.18 4.90
N GLY A 165 16.79 7.24 5.65
CA GLY A 165 16.05 6.19 6.35
C GLY A 165 15.08 6.75 7.41
N GLN A 166 15.48 7.80 8.15
CA GLN A 166 14.58 8.46 9.11
C GLN A 166 13.44 9.19 8.40
N GLN A 167 13.70 9.87 7.28
CA GLN A 167 12.67 10.52 6.47
C GLN A 167 11.65 9.48 5.95
N GLN A 168 12.12 8.33 5.48
CA GLN A 168 11.22 7.25 5.03
C GLN A 168 10.40 6.67 6.19
N ARG A 169 10.98 6.54 7.40
CA ARG A 169 10.22 6.15 8.59
C ARG A 169 9.12 7.16 8.94
N VAL A 170 9.36 8.46 8.74
CA VAL A 170 8.33 9.51 8.86
C VAL A 170 7.22 9.29 7.81
N ALA A 171 7.57 8.97 6.56
CA ALA A 171 6.59 8.68 5.51
C ALA A 171 5.76 7.42 5.82
N VAL A 172 6.38 6.37 6.36
CA VAL A 172 5.68 5.16 6.84
C VAL A 172 4.73 5.49 7.99
N ALA A 173 5.21 6.24 8.99
CA ALA A 173 4.37 6.67 10.12
C ALA A 173 3.19 7.52 9.66
N ARG A 174 3.40 8.45 8.71
CA ARG A 174 2.34 9.26 8.09
C ARG A 174 1.28 8.39 7.41
N ALA A 175 1.70 7.38 6.67
CA ALA A 175 0.79 6.47 6.00
C ALA A 175 -0.06 5.66 6.98
N LEU A 176 0.50 5.26 8.13
CA LEU A 176 -0.17 4.50 9.19
C LEU A 176 -1.05 5.34 10.12
N ALA A 177 -0.74 6.64 10.27
CA ALA A 177 -1.30 7.50 11.32
C ALA A 177 -2.83 7.64 11.22
N SER A 178 -3.39 7.64 10.03
CA SER A 178 -4.84 7.76 9.78
C SER A 178 -5.61 6.44 9.95
N ARG A 179 -4.97 5.32 10.27
CA ARG A 179 -5.55 3.94 10.29
C ARG A 179 -6.22 3.59 8.96
N PRO A 180 -5.51 3.62 7.84
CA PRO A 180 -6.09 3.32 6.54
C PRO A 180 -6.52 1.85 6.42
N ASP A 181 -7.46 1.55 5.52
CA ASP A 181 -7.85 0.17 5.19
C ASP A 181 -6.74 -0.55 4.41
N ILE A 182 -5.94 0.22 3.63
CA ILE A 182 -4.85 -0.29 2.80
C ILE A 182 -3.74 0.74 2.63
N ILE A 183 -2.49 0.28 2.58
CA ILE A 183 -1.29 1.10 2.30
C ILE A 183 -0.70 0.67 0.96
N PHE A 184 -0.44 1.64 0.09
CA PHE A 184 0.28 1.45 -1.16
C PHE A 184 1.69 2.04 -1.06
N GLY A 185 2.70 1.24 -1.43
CA GLY A 185 4.10 1.63 -1.48
C GLY A 185 4.65 1.54 -2.91
N ASP A 186 5.07 2.66 -3.48
CA ASP A 186 5.74 2.68 -4.77
C ASP A 186 7.25 2.77 -4.56
N GLU A 187 7.91 1.63 -4.70
CA GLU A 187 9.36 1.47 -4.45
C GLU A 187 9.83 2.10 -3.13
N PRO A 188 9.23 1.75 -1.98
CA PRO A 188 9.43 2.49 -0.73
C PRO A 188 10.87 2.44 -0.19
N THR A 189 11.73 1.63 -0.77
CA THR A 189 13.16 1.49 -0.39
C THR A 189 14.13 1.89 -1.49
N GLY A 190 13.64 2.33 -2.66
CA GLY A 190 14.47 2.58 -3.83
C GLY A 190 15.54 3.68 -3.67
N ASN A 191 15.37 4.60 -2.71
CA ASN A 191 16.34 5.66 -2.41
C ASN A 191 17.12 5.43 -1.10
N LEU A 192 17.10 4.20 -0.56
CA LEU A 192 17.73 3.87 0.71
C LEU A 192 18.92 2.93 0.53
N ASP A 193 19.87 3.02 1.45
CA ASP A 193 20.87 1.97 1.62
C ASP A 193 20.21 0.66 2.11
N SER A 194 20.91 -0.47 1.93
CA SER A 194 20.37 -1.81 2.23
C SER A 194 19.91 -1.97 3.68
N ARG A 195 20.61 -1.34 4.64
CA ARG A 195 20.25 -1.43 6.06
C ARG A 195 18.95 -0.65 6.34
N SER A 196 18.90 0.61 5.90
CA SER A 196 17.71 1.45 6.06
C SER A 196 16.51 0.86 5.31
N GLY A 197 16.74 0.28 4.13
CA GLY A 197 15.71 -0.43 3.36
C GLY A 197 15.13 -1.63 4.12
N ALA A 198 15.99 -2.48 4.69
CA ALA A 198 15.57 -3.62 5.49
C ALA A 198 14.77 -3.21 6.74
N GLU A 199 15.16 -2.11 7.41
CA GLU A 199 14.41 -1.58 8.55
C GLU A 199 13.01 -1.13 8.13
N VAL A 200 12.87 -0.37 7.03
CA VAL A 200 11.57 0.09 6.50
C VAL A 200 10.67 -1.09 6.12
N LEU A 201 11.21 -2.09 5.42
CA LEU A 201 10.46 -3.31 5.06
C LEU A 201 10.03 -4.09 6.31
N GLY A 202 10.90 -4.15 7.33
CA GLY A 202 10.58 -4.72 8.63
C GLY A 202 9.39 -4.02 9.30
N PHE A 203 9.32 -2.68 9.27
CA PHE A 203 8.19 -1.92 9.80
C PHE A 203 6.89 -2.19 9.03
N LEU A 204 6.95 -2.27 7.70
CA LEU A 204 5.78 -2.63 6.89
C LEU A 204 5.28 -4.03 7.22
N ARG A 205 6.16 -5.01 7.31
CA ARG A 205 5.82 -6.38 7.70
C ARG A 205 5.24 -6.46 9.12
N ASN A 206 5.81 -5.73 10.07
CA ASN A 206 5.29 -5.67 11.44
C ASN A 206 3.93 -4.98 11.49
N SER A 207 3.69 -3.94 10.69
CA SER A 207 2.37 -3.29 10.61
C SER A 207 1.27 -4.26 10.15
N VAL A 208 1.59 -5.19 9.25
CA VAL A 208 0.65 -6.26 8.84
C VAL A 208 0.43 -7.23 9.99
N ARG A 209 1.49 -7.73 10.63
CA ARG A 209 1.41 -8.78 11.65
C ARG A 209 0.83 -8.31 12.98
N GLU A 210 1.22 -7.11 13.44
CA GLU A 210 0.86 -6.62 14.78
C GLU A 210 -0.34 -5.68 14.76
N LEU A 211 -0.57 -4.96 13.65
CA LEU A 211 -1.64 -3.98 13.52
C LEU A 211 -2.78 -4.47 12.61
N GLY A 212 -2.60 -5.61 11.91
CA GLY A 212 -3.57 -6.12 10.93
C GLY A 212 -3.71 -5.22 9.71
N GLN A 213 -2.65 -4.47 9.37
CA GLN A 213 -2.65 -3.56 8.23
C GLN A 213 -2.59 -4.33 6.92
N THR A 214 -3.18 -3.82 5.86
CA THR A 214 -2.99 -4.35 4.50
C THR A 214 -1.96 -3.52 3.77
N VAL A 215 -0.96 -4.16 3.15
CA VAL A 215 0.12 -3.47 2.42
C VAL A 215 0.23 -4.02 1.01
N VAL A 216 0.28 -3.13 0.02
CA VAL A 216 0.59 -3.44 -1.38
C VAL A 216 1.82 -2.63 -1.78
N MET A 217 2.88 -3.30 -2.19
CA MET A 217 4.15 -2.68 -2.54
C MET A 217 4.54 -3.00 -3.98
N VAL A 218 4.84 -1.98 -4.76
CA VAL A 218 5.54 -2.15 -6.04
C VAL A 218 7.03 -2.16 -5.77
N THR A 219 7.74 -3.14 -6.30
CA THR A 219 9.20 -3.21 -6.24
C THR A 219 9.76 -4.00 -7.41
N HIS A 220 11.00 -3.73 -7.78
CA HIS A 220 11.79 -4.54 -8.71
C HIS A 220 12.88 -5.35 -7.98
N ASP A 221 13.04 -5.16 -6.65
CA ASP A 221 14.04 -5.83 -5.83
C ASP A 221 13.49 -7.14 -5.25
N PRO A 222 14.07 -8.31 -5.60
CA PRO A 222 13.69 -9.61 -5.05
C PRO A 222 13.85 -9.70 -3.52
N VAL A 223 14.83 -8.99 -2.95
CA VAL A 223 15.04 -8.97 -1.49
C VAL A 223 13.89 -8.23 -0.81
N ALA A 224 13.45 -7.10 -1.36
CA ALA A 224 12.30 -6.37 -0.85
C ALA A 224 11.01 -7.21 -0.97
N ALA A 225 10.80 -7.89 -2.09
CA ALA A 225 9.64 -8.74 -2.31
C ALA A 225 9.56 -9.93 -1.34
N ALA A 226 10.69 -10.44 -0.86
CA ALA A 226 10.75 -11.52 0.13
C ALA A 226 10.21 -11.14 1.52
N TYR A 227 9.96 -9.85 1.79
CA TYR A 227 9.26 -9.42 3.00
C TYR A 227 7.74 -9.59 2.91
N ALA A 228 7.19 -9.73 1.70
CA ALA A 228 5.76 -9.92 1.47
C ALA A 228 5.30 -11.36 1.80
N ASP A 229 4.00 -11.52 2.00
CA ASP A 229 3.36 -12.83 2.14
C ASP A 229 3.04 -13.44 0.76
N ARG A 230 2.81 -12.55 -0.23
CA ARG A 230 2.45 -12.90 -1.61
C ARG A 230 3.16 -11.96 -2.60
N VAL A 231 3.58 -12.52 -3.74
CA VAL A 231 4.08 -11.75 -4.89
C VAL A 231 3.16 -11.99 -6.09
N VAL A 232 2.74 -10.90 -6.74
CA VAL A 232 2.02 -10.89 -8.00
C VAL A 232 2.98 -10.43 -9.09
N PHE A 233 3.16 -11.23 -10.14
CA PHE A 233 4.05 -10.90 -11.25
C PHE A 233 3.27 -10.32 -12.41
N LEU A 234 3.69 -9.14 -12.86
CA LEU A 234 3.10 -8.41 -13.97
C LEU A 234 4.08 -8.33 -15.14
N ALA A 235 3.66 -8.71 -16.34
CA ALA A 235 4.39 -8.53 -17.59
C ALA A 235 3.42 -8.09 -18.69
N ASP A 236 3.84 -7.14 -19.53
CA ASP A 236 3.07 -6.60 -20.66
C ASP A 236 1.62 -6.24 -20.30
N GLY A 237 1.45 -5.59 -19.13
CA GLY A 237 0.16 -5.14 -18.64
C GLY A 237 -0.76 -6.26 -18.13
N ARG A 238 -0.28 -7.49 -17.97
CA ARG A 238 -1.06 -8.66 -17.52
C ARG A 238 -0.44 -9.32 -16.30
N ILE A 239 -1.25 -9.93 -15.44
CA ILE A 239 -0.76 -10.83 -14.40
C ILE A 239 -0.36 -12.13 -15.06
N VAL A 240 0.89 -12.52 -14.89
CA VAL A 240 1.46 -13.73 -15.49
C VAL A 240 1.71 -14.85 -14.49
N ASP A 241 1.79 -14.51 -13.20
CA ASP A 241 2.01 -15.49 -12.14
C ASP A 241 1.77 -14.92 -10.74
N GLU A 242 1.66 -15.80 -9.75
CA GLU A 242 1.57 -15.48 -8.33
C GLU A 242 2.43 -16.45 -7.51
N MET A 243 2.99 -15.96 -6.40
CA MET A 243 3.81 -16.75 -5.48
C MET A 243 3.44 -16.43 -4.03
N HIS A 244 3.24 -17.43 -3.20
CA HIS A 244 3.05 -17.31 -1.76
C HIS A 244 4.31 -17.73 -1.02
N GLY A 245 4.58 -17.07 0.14
CA GLY A 245 5.77 -17.34 0.94
C GLY A 245 7.08 -17.14 0.17
N PRO A 246 7.29 -15.98 -0.50
CA PRO A 246 8.44 -15.74 -1.35
C PRO A 246 9.74 -15.74 -0.55
N THR A 247 10.83 -16.23 -1.19
CA THR A 247 12.21 -15.95 -0.79
C THR A 247 12.90 -15.16 -1.89
N ALA A 248 13.97 -14.44 -1.57
CA ALA A 248 14.71 -13.65 -2.57
C ALA A 248 15.15 -14.53 -3.77
N ASP A 249 15.65 -15.75 -3.50
CA ASP A 249 16.07 -16.69 -4.53
C ASP A 249 14.90 -17.16 -5.39
N SER A 250 13.75 -17.54 -4.78
CA SER A 250 12.58 -18.00 -5.53
C SER A 250 12.00 -16.91 -6.42
N VAL A 251 12.01 -15.66 -5.96
CA VAL A 251 11.57 -14.50 -6.72
C VAL A 251 12.53 -14.22 -7.88
N LEU A 252 13.84 -14.22 -7.63
CA LEU A 252 14.87 -14.01 -8.65
C LEU A 252 14.78 -15.05 -9.76
N ASP A 253 14.65 -16.32 -9.39
CA ASP A 253 14.52 -17.43 -10.35
C ASP A 253 13.24 -17.32 -11.19
N ARG A 254 12.15 -16.80 -10.60
CA ARG A 254 10.91 -16.57 -11.33
C ARG A 254 11.08 -15.43 -12.33
N MET A 255 11.72 -14.34 -11.95
CA MET A 255 11.97 -13.20 -12.83
C MET A 255 12.86 -13.56 -14.01
N LYS A 256 13.94 -14.34 -13.81
CA LYS A 256 14.79 -14.84 -14.90
C LYS A 256 14.01 -15.60 -15.97
N LYS A 257 12.98 -16.37 -15.57
CA LYS A 257 12.12 -17.12 -16.50
C LYS A 257 11.25 -16.20 -17.38
N PHE A 258 10.83 -15.04 -16.88
CA PHE A 258 10.09 -14.06 -17.67
C PHE A 258 11.00 -13.36 -18.67
N ASP A 259 12.22 -12.96 -18.26
CA ASP A 259 13.18 -12.32 -19.15
C ASP A 259 13.61 -13.25 -20.29
N ALA A 260 13.73 -14.56 -20.04
CA ALA A 260 14.05 -15.56 -21.06
C ALA A 260 12.93 -15.73 -22.10
N LYS A 261 11.65 -15.65 -21.67
CA LYS A 261 10.51 -15.75 -22.60
C LYS A 261 10.33 -14.50 -23.45
N GLY A 262 10.61 -13.31 -22.92
CA GLY A 262 10.50 -12.05 -23.66
C GLY A 262 11.58 -11.84 -24.73
N ARG A 263 12.68 -12.61 -24.72
CA ARG A 263 13.74 -12.57 -25.74
C ARG A 263 13.49 -13.52 -26.93
N THR A 264 12.47 -14.35 -26.87
CA THR A 264 12.13 -15.35 -27.88
C THR A 264 10.85 -15.01 -28.66
N SER A 265 10.27 -13.85 -28.40
CA SER A 265 9.13 -13.26 -29.13
C SER A 265 9.57 -11.99 -29.86
#